data_42c24f9ad7a50f6302cb32930b811ae9
#
_entry.id   42c24f9ad7a50f6302cb32930b811ae9
#
_cell.length_a   1.000
_cell.length_b   1.000
_cell.length_c   1.000
_cell.angle_alpha   90.00
_cell.angle_beta   90.00
_cell.angle_gamma   90.00
#
_symmetry.space_group_name_H-M   'P 1'
#
loop_
_entity.id
_entity.type
_entity.pdbx_description
1 polymer ?
#
loop_
_entity_poly.entity_id
_entity_poly.type
_entity_poly.pdbx_seq_one_letter_code
_entity_poly.pdbx_strand_id
1 'polypeptide(L)'
;MIVRMICTDLDGTLLRSDKTVSDYSLNVLKRASEKGIIVVPVTGRHLKGIPQSILDQGVRYAICSNGAGLYDVASGEMLKEECIPEHIMNELVDVFPELDVMSDLFTCENAYTDERSLDVLKDVDASDAVKAYIRSSRVTTVGIKEFYRESSPKVEKITVNFRKINGVFKNRDTLLSILAKYDDELVYVTGGANNIEITSKKATKGKYIPSMVKPINY
;
A
#
# COMPACT_ATOMS: atom_id res chain seq x y z
N MET A 1 13.37 -30.90 -5.28
CA MET A 1 13.41 -29.43 -5.03
C MET A 1 12.76 -29.18 -3.67
N ILE A 2 13.44 -28.50 -2.75
CA ILE A 2 12.90 -28.18 -1.42
C ILE A 2 12.41 -26.72 -1.46
N VAL A 3 11.10 -26.52 -1.25
CA VAL A 3 10.50 -25.18 -1.11
C VAL A 3 10.76 -24.70 0.32
N ARG A 4 11.37 -23.53 0.47
CA ARG A 4 11.69 -22.94 1.78
C ARG A 4 10.87 -21.69 2.08
N MET A 5 10.35 -21.01 1.05
CA MET A 5 9.58 -19.79 1.17
C MET A 5 8.48 -19.76 0.12
N ILE A 6 7.34 -19.22 0.50
CA ILE A 6 6.19 -18.91 -0.38
C ILE A 6 5.91 -17.42 -0.25
N CYS A 7 6.08 -16.67 -1.32
CA CYS A 7 5.68 -15.29 -1.40
C CYS A 7 4.37 -15.21 -2.21
N THR A 8 3.35 -14.59 -1.67
CA THR A 8 2.05 -14.49 -2.33
C THR A 8 1.52 -13.07 -2.31
N ASP A 9 1.03 -12.60 -3.46
CA ASP A 9 0.20 -11.40 -3.49
C ASP A 9 -1.18 -11.69 -2.88
N LEU A 10 -1.89 -10.65 -2.47
CA LEU A 10 -3.19 -10.76 -1.85
C LEU A 10 -4.32 -10.49 -2.85
N ASP A 11 -4.42 -9.27 -3.32
CA ASP A 11 -5.55 -8.82 -4.14
C ASP A 11 -5.47 -9.42 -5.55
N GLY A 12 -6.51 -10.20 -5.92
CA GLY A 12 -6.53 -10.90 -7.20
C GLY A 12 -5.69 -12.18 -7.26
N THR A 13 -5.07 -12.60 -6.13
CA THR A 13 -4.27 -13.82 -6.03
C THR A 13 -4.75 -14.72 -4.88
N LEU A 14 -4.44 -14.38 -3.64
CA LEU A 14 -4.86 -15.17 -2.47
C LEU A 14 -6.28 -14.81 -2.02
N LEU A 15 -6.66 -13.53 -2.14
CA LEU A 15 -7.99 -13.03 -1.82
C LEU A 15 -8.96 -13.25 -2.98
N ARG A 16 -10.17 -13.65 -2.64
CA ARG A 16 -11.33 -13.69 -3.55
C ARG A 16 -11.78 -12.27 -3.92
N SER A 17 -12.70 -12.17 -4.86
CA SER A 17 -13.28 -10.88 -5.28
C SER A 17 -14.02 -10.14 -4.15
N ASP A 18 -14.58 -10.88 -3.18
CA ASP A 18 -15.22 -10.35 -1.98
C ASP A 18 -14.22 -9.99 -0.86
N LYS A 19 -12.91 -10.07 -1.15
CA LYS A 19 -11.80 -9.81 -0.21
C LYS A 19 -11.66 -10.83 0.93
N THR A 20 -12.34 -11.96 0.85
CA THR A 20 -12.17 -13.09 1.78
C THR A 20 -11.09 -14.06 1.33
N VAL A 21 -10.64 -14.92 2.24
CA VAL A 21 -9.76 -16.06 1.95
C VAL A 21 -10.53 -17.35 2.14
N SER A 22 -10.32 -18.35 1.28
CA SER A 22 -10.97 -19.65 1.46
C SER A 22 -10.34 -20.42 2.63
N ASP A 23 -11.16 -21.23 3.31
CA ASP A 23 -10.67 -22.13 4.36
C ASP A 23 -9.60 -23.10 3.82
N TYR A 24 -9.75 -23.52 2.56
CA TYR A 24 -8.73 -24.33 1.89
C TYR A 24 -7.39 -23.61 1.81
N SER A 25 -7.38 -22.33 1.36
CA SER A 25 -6.15 -21.55 1.26
C SER A 25 -5.54 -21.30 2.65
N LEU A 26 -6.34 -20.97 3.66
CA LEU A 26 -5.86 -20.81 5.04
C LEU A 26 -5.22 -22.10 5.55
N ASN A 27 -5.85 -23.25 5.35
CA ASN A 27 -5.29 -24.54 5.74
C ASN A 27 -3.97 -24.87 5.02
N VAL A 28 -3.82 -24.48 3.74
CA VAL A 28 -2.57 -24.67 2.99
C VAL A 28 -1.46 -23.79 3.57
N LEU A 29 -1.74 -22.52 3.88
CA LEU A 29 -0.77 -21.62 4.51
C LEU A 29 -0.32 -22.13 5.87
N LYS A 30 -1.26 -22.55 6.72
CA LYS A 30 -1.00 -23.16 8.02
C LYS A 30 -0.06 -24.37 7.90
N ARG A 31 -0.40 -25.32 7.03
CA ARG A 31 0.42 -26.52 6.80
C ARG A 31 1.81 -26.21 6.25
N ALA A 32 1.95 -25.16 5.44
CA ALA A 32 3.24 -24.69 4.96
C ALA A 32 4.09 -24.19 6.13
N SER A 33 3.50 -23.35 6.97
CA SER A 33 4.15 -22.79 8.16
C SER A 33 4.56 -23.89 9.16
N GLU A 34 3.69 -24.86 9.43
CA GLU A 34 3.96 -26.01 10.30
C GLU A 34 5.13 -26.89 9.78
N LYS A 35 5.37 -26.89 8.47
CA LYS A 35 6.52 -27.55 7.84
C LYS A 35 7.79 -26.70 7.80
N GLY A 36 7.80 -25.55 8.46
CA GLY A 36 8.93 -24.62 8.46
C GLY A 36 9.12 -23.85 7.15
N ILE A 37 8.12 -23.85 6.25
CA ILE A 37 8.14 -23.02 5.05
C ILE A 37 7.73 -21.59 5.45
N ILE A 38 8.55 -20.61 5.14
CA ILE A 38 8.27 -19.21 5.43
C ILE A 38 7.20 -18.71 4.47
N VAL A 39 6.04 -18.29 5.00
CA VAL A 39 4.96 -17.68 4.20
C VAL A 39 5.06 -16.17 4.34
N VAL A 40 5.12 -15.45 3.22
CA VAL A 40 5.27 -13.99 3.16
C VAL A 40 4.20 -13.40 2.25
N PRO A 41 3.21 -12.70 2.80
CA PRO A 41 2.34 -11.82 2.02
C PRO A 41 3.17 -10.68 1.41
N VAL A 42 2.96 -10.40 0.11
CA VAL A 42 3.64 -9.34 -0.63
C VAL A 42 2.59 -8.48 -1.32
N THR A 43 2.23 -7.35 -0.73
CA THR A 43 0.99 -6.64 -1.08
C THR A 43 1.17 -5.12 -1.22
N GLY A 44 0.24 -4.48 -1.93
CA GLY A 44 0.09 -3.02 -1.94
C GLY A 44 -0.61 -2.45 -0.69
N ARG A 45 -1.10 -3.31 0.21
CA ARG A 45 -1.72 -2.91 1.47
C ARG A 45 -0.66 -2.53 2.51
N HIS A 46 -1.02 -1.69 3.49
CA HIS A 46 -0.25 -1.51 4.72
C HIS A 46 -0.45 -2.72 5.65
N LEU A 47 0.39 -2.87 6.67
CA LEU A 47 0.39 -4.07 7.51
C LEU A 47 -0.99 -4.37 8.13
N LYS A 48 -1.64 -3.39 8.74
CA LYS A 48 -2.99 -3.54 9.33
C LYS A 48 -4.10 -3.78 8.29
N GLY A 49 -3.81 -3.60 6.99
CA GLY A 49 -4.72 -3.90 5.89
C GLY A 49 -4.67 -5.36 5.43
N ILE A 50 -3.76 -6.18 5.97
CA ILE A 50 -3.71 -7.62 5.72
C ILE A 50 -4.76 -8.29 6.61
N PRO A 51 -5.64 -9.15 6.07
CA PRO A 51 -6.61 -9.88 6.89
C PRO A 51 -5.94 -10.69 8.00
N GLN A 52 -6.42 -10.52 9.24
CA GLN A 52 -5.88 -11.20 10.42
C GLN A 52 -5.89 -12.73 10.24
N SER A 53 -6.92 -13.27 9.57
CA SER A 53 -7.01 -14.70 9.28
C SER A 53 -5.82 -15.26 8.49
N ILE A 54 -5.14 -14.43 7.68
CA ILE A 54 -3.90 -14.81 6.99
C ILE A 54 -2.72 -14.79 7.97
N LEU A 55 -2.61 -13.71 8.76
CA LEU A 55 -1.51 -13.53 9.70
C LEU A 55 -1.48 -14.64 10.75
N ASP A 56 -2.66 -15.09 11.20
CA ASP A 56 -2.84 -16.18 12.17
C ASP A 56 -2.35 -17.55 11.68
N GLN A 57 -2.03 -17.70 10.39
CA GLN A 57 -1.51 -18.96 9.85
C GLN A 57 0.02 -19.10 10.03
N GLY A 58 0.61 -18.40 11.01
CA GLY A 58 2.04 -18.45 11.31
C GLY A 58 2.89 -17.59 10.36
N VAL A 59 2.30 -16.56 9.78
CA VAL A 59 3.01 -15.57 8.98
C VAL A 59 3.92 -14.75 9.89
N ARG A 60 5.24 -14.83 9.66
CA ARG A 60 6.22 -14.08 10.44
C ARG A 60 6.60 -12.74 9.81
N TYR A 61 6.65 -12.67 8.51
CA TYR A 61 7.07 -11.48 7.77
C TYR A 61 6.02 -11.09 6.74
N ALA A 62 5.88 -9.79 6.50
CA ALA A 62 5.04 -9.23 5.44
C ALA A 62 5.79 -8.14 4.69
N ILE A 63 5.67 -8.12 3.36
CA ILE A 63 6.14 -7.03 2.51
C ILE A 63 4.92 -6.23 2.11
N CYS A 64 4.87 -4.96 2.56
CA CYS A 64 3.73 -4.07 2.45
C CYS A 64 3.99 -2.89 1.51
N SER A 65 2.93 -2.15 1.19
CA SER A 65 2.97 -0.89 0.43
C SER A 65 3.80 -1.01 -0.87
N ASN A 66 3.54 -2.07 -1.66
CA ASN A 66 4.23 -2.39 -2.91
C ASN A 66 5.74 -2.64 -2.77
N GLY A 67 6.21 -2.99 -1.56
CA GLY A 67 7.62 -3.24 -1.26
C GLY A 67 8.31 -2.08 -0.55
N ALA A 68 7.58 -1.06 -0.11
CA ALA A 68 8.14 0.03 0.66
C ALA A 68 8.52 -0.38 2.09
N GLY A 69 7.80 -1.35 2.69
CA GLY A 69 8.08 -1.85 4.02
C GLY A 69 8.21 -3.37 4.11
N LEU A 70 9.22 -3.88 4.84
CA LEU A 70 9.31 -5.25 5.33
C LEU A 70 9.07 -5.24 6.83
N TYR A 71 8.10 -6.02 7.29
CA TYR A 71 7.66 -6.06 8.67
C TYR A 71 7.86 -7.42 9.32
N ASP A 72 8.23 -7.41 10.61
CA ASP A 72 7.96 -8.53 11.53
C ASP A 72 6.50 -8.41 11.98
N VAL A 73 5.68 -9.42 11.71
CA VAL A 73 4.23 -9.38 11.94
C VAL A 73 3.91 -9.41 13.43
N ALA A 74 4.71 -10.11 14.24
CA ALA A 74 4.43 -10.30 15.65
C ALA A 74 4.66 -9.02 16.46
N SER A 75 5.73 -8.28 16.15
CA SER A 75 6.07 -7.02 16.82
C SER A 75 5.42 -5.80 16.16
N GLY A 76 5.03 -5.92 14.88
CA GLY A 76 4.65 -4.78 14.02
C GLY A 76 5.83 -3.90 13.62
N GLU A 77 7.06 -4.30 13.94
CA GLU A 77 8.27 -3.53 13.65
C GLU A 77 8.58 -3.54 12.15
N MET A 78 8.90 -2.36 11.62
CA MET A 78 9.40 -2.20 10.26
C MET A 78 10.90 -2.51 10.23
N LEU A 79 11.25 -3.68 9.69
CA LEU A 79 12.63 -4.16 9.61
C LEU A 79 13.44 -3.49 8.50
N LYS A 80 12.78 -3.12 7.40
CA LYS A 80 13.35 -2.44 6.24
C LYS A 80 12.34 -1.47 5.65
N GLU A 81 12.83 -0.34 5.14
CA GLU A 81 12.01 0.72 4.56
C GLU A 81 12.59 1.25 3.25
N GLU A 82 11.69 1.65 2.35
CA GLU A 82 11.97 2.42 1.13
C GLU A 82 10.86 3.44 0.94
N CYS A 83 10.79 4.40 1.84
CA CYS A 83 9.78 5.45 1.83
C CYS A 83 10.02 6.47 0.72
N ILE A 84 8.99 7.22 0.38
CA ILE A 84 9.09 8.36 -0.54
C ILE A 84 10.02 9.40 0.09
N PRO A 85 10.98 9.96 -0.66
CA PRO A 85 11.91 10.96 -0.14
C PRO A 85 11.20 12.19 0.43
N GLU A 86 11.70 12.70 1.55
CA GLU A 86 11.09 13.84 2.27
C GLU A 86 10.96 15.09 1.41
N HIS A 87 11.98 15.40 0.58
CA HIS A 87 11.93 16.57 -0.30
C HIS A 87 10.78 16.50 -1.31
N ILE A 88 10.46 15.29 -1.81
CA ILE A 88 9.32 15.08 -2.71
C ILE A 88 8.00 15.18 -1.94
N MET A 89 7.94 14.58 -0.74
CA MET A 89 6.76 14.68 0.12
C MET A 89 6.41 16.13 0.43
N ASN A 90 7.42 16.96 0.71
CA ASN A 90 7.25 18.39 0.98
C ASN A 90 6.60 19.15 -0.18
N GLU A 91 6.93 18.82 -1.45
CA GLU A 91 6.24 19.40 -2.60
C GLU A 91 4.84 18.83 -2.77
N LEU A 92 4.68 17.50 -2.69
CA LEU A 92 3.39 16.86 -2.96
C LEU A 92 2.29 17.24 -1.97
N VAL A 93 2.60 17.39 -0.67
CA VAL A 93 1.61 17.81 0.33
C VAL A 93 1.15 19.25 0.15
N ASP A 94 1.97 20.11 -0.47
CA ASP A 94 1.58 21.47 -0.84
C ASP A 94 0.67 21.48 -2.06
N VAL A 95 0.84 20.53 -2.98
CA VAL A 95 0.11 20.45 -4.25
C VAL A 95 -1.26 19.76 -4.09
N PHE A 96 -1.39 18.71 -3.28
CA PHE A 96 -2.64 17.94 -3.19
C PHE A 96 -3.88 18.76 -2.86
N PRO A 97 -3.87 19.72 -1.90
CA PRO A 97 -5.02 20.54 -1.61
C PRO A 97 -5.47 21.42 -2.80
N GLU A 98 -4.52 21.84 -3.65
CA GLU A 98 -4.78 22.69 -4.83
C GLU A 98 -5.36 21.90 -6.01
N LEU A 99 -5.18 20.59 -6.03
CA LEU A 99 -5.62 19.73 -7.14
C LEU A 99 -7.04 19.16 -7.00
N ASP A 100 -7.77 19.44 -5.92
CA ASP A 100 -9.10 18.82 -5.65
C ASP A 100 -9.05 17.30 -5.87
N VAL A 101 -8.10 16.64 -5.24
CA VAL A 101 -7.91 15.19 -5.26
C VAL A 101 -8.03 14.63 -3.85
N MET A 102 -8.32 13.35 -3.73
CA MET A 102 -8.20 12.64 -2.45
C MET A 102 -6.87 11.89 -2.45
N SER A 103 -5.92 12.37 -1.65
CA SER A 103 -4.63 11.73 -1.43
C SER A 103 -4.61 10.97 -0.12
N ASP A 104 -4.22 9.71 -0.18
CA ASP A 104 -4.01 8.84 0.98
C ASP A 104 -2.52 8.65 1.20
N LEU A 105 -2.01 9.04 2.38
CA LEU A 105 -0.62 8.78 2.79
C LEU A 105 -0.56 7.48 3.59
N PHE A 106 0.08 6.47 3.04
CA PHE A 106 0.29 5.18 3.70
C PHE A 106 1.58 5.22 4.50
N THR A 107 1.48 4.92 5.77
CA THR A 107 2.59 4.79 6.71
C THR A 107 2.62 3.38 7.30
N CYS A 108 3.61 3.09 8.15
CA CYS A 108 3.64 1.82 8.91
C CYS A 108 2.40 1.63 9.80
N GLU A 109 1.81 2.71 10.26
CA GLU A 109 0.68 2.63 11.20
C GLU A 109 -0.67 2.55 10.51
N ASN A 110 -0.93 3.48 9.58
CA ASN A 110 -2.25 3.64 8.95
C ASN A 110 -2.13 4.25 7.54
N ALA A 111 -3.27 4.35 6.87
CA ALA A 111 -3.45 5.21 5.70
C ALA A 111 -4.23 6.46 6.11
N TYR A 112 -3.62 7.62 5.99
CA TYR A 112 -4.19 8.91 6.39
C TYR A 112 -4.73 9.66 5.19
N THR A 113 -5.88 10.32 5.35
CA THR A 113 -6.50 11.17 4.32
C THR A 113 -7.06 12.45 4.91
N ASP A 114 -7.13 13.51 4.13
CA ASP A 114 -7.81 14.75 4.52
C ASP A 114 -9.32 14.53 4.57
N GLU A 115 -9.96 14.81 5.72
CA GLU A 115 -11.40 14.70 5.89
C GLU A 115 -12.17 15.49 4.81
N ARG A 116 -11.66 16.67 4.44
CA ARG A 116 -12.26 17.53 3.39
C ARG A 116 -12.23 16.89 2.02
N SER A 117 -11.23 16.04 1.73
CA SER A 117 -11.09 15.37 0.44
C SER A 117 -11.98 14.13 0.26
N LEU A 118 -12.65 13.66 1.33
CA LEU A 118 -13.58 12.53 1.25
C LEU A 118 -14.76 12.77 0.29
N ASP A 119 -15.07 14.04 0.02
CA ASP A 119 -16.10 14.40 -0.97
C ASP A 119 -15.73 13.93 -2.39
N VAL A 120 -14.45 13.84 -2.72
CA VAL A 120 -13.94 13.32 -4.01
C VAL A 120 -14.47 11.92 -4.29
N LEU A 121 -14.66 11.08 -3.25
CA LEU A 121 -15.16 9.71 -3.41
C LEU A 121 -16.52 9.62 -4.11
N LYS A 122 -17.35 10.66 -4.08
CA LYS A 122 -18.64 10.68 -4.78
C LYS A 122 -18.46 10.47 -6.28
N ASP A 123 -17.41 11.07 -6.84
CA ASP A 123 -17.14 11.12 -8.26
C ASP A 123 -16.00 10.18 -8.72
N VAL A 124 -15.45 9.37 -7.80
CA VAL A 124 -14.45 8.35 -8.15
C VAL A 124 -15.08 7.24 -9.00
N ASP A 125 -14.35 6.82 -10.04
CA ASP A 125 -14.76 5.73 -10.95
C ASP A 125 -14.55 4.36 -10.28
N ALA A 126 -15.35 4.06 -9.27
CA ALA A 126 -15.30 2.82 -8.52
C ALA A 126 -16.69 2.41 -8.03
N SER A 127 -16.87 1.12 -7.73
CA SER A 127 -18.09 0.61 -7.14
C SER A 127 -18.33 1.16 -5.74
N ASP A 128 -19.59 1.19 -5.30
CA ASP A 128 -19.95 1.66 -3.95
C ASP A 128 -19.24 0.84 -2.85
N ALA A 129 -19.04 -0.45 -3.07
CA ALA A 129 -18.29 -1.31 -2.16
C ALA A 129 -16.83 -0.87 -2.01
N VAL A 130 -16.17 -0.49 -3.11
CA VAL A 130 -14.79 0.05 -3.10
C VAL A 130 -14.75 1.41 -2.41
N LYS A 131 -15.70 2.30 -2.69
CA LYS A 131 -15.80 3.62 -2.03
C LYS A 131 -16.03 3.48 -0.52
N ALA A 132 -16.91 2.56 -0.11
CA ALA A 132 -17.15 2.27 1.31
C ALA A 132 -15.89 1.71 2.00
N TYR A 133 -15.18 0.78 1.34
CA TYR A 133 -13.91 0.25 1.84
C TYR A 133 -12.85 1.36 2.01
N ILE A 134 -12.67 2.22 1.01
CA ILE A 134 -11.74 3.35 1.11
C ILE A 134 -12.09 4.21 2.32
N ARG A 135 -13.36 4.61 2.44
CA ARG A 135 -13.83 5.45 3.55
C ARG A 135 -13.60 4.82 4.93
N SER A 136 -13.85 3.51 5.08
CA SER A 136 -13.74 2.82 6.36
C SER A 136 -12.31 2.46 6.76
N SER A 137 -11.39 2.40 5.81
CA SER A 137 -10.01 1.95 6.01
C SER A 137 -8.99 3.08 6.14
N ARG A 138 -9.45 4.34 6.12
CA ARG A 138 -8.58 5.52 6.29
C ARG A 138 -8.81 6.17 7.65
N VAL A 139 -7.73 6.68 8.21
CA VAL A 139 -7.76 7.60 9.34
C VAL A 139 -7.84 9.02 8.77
N THR A 140 -8.87 9.76 9.15
CA THR A 140 -9.04 11.15 8.69
C THR A 140 -8.21 12.12 9.50
N THR A 141 -7.67 13.13 8.83
CA THR A 141 -6.95 14.26 9.42
C THR A 141 -7.59 15.58 8.99
N VAL A 142 -7.37 16.62 9.77
CA VAL A 142 -7.78 17.98 9.38
C VAL A 142 -6.63 18.61 8.59
N GLY A 143 -6.64 18.41 7.28
CA GLY A 143 -5.58 18.85 6.38
C GLY A 143 -4.42 17.85 6.27
N ILE A 144 -4.20 17.32 5.06
CA ILE A 144 -3.10 16.37 4.83
C ILE A 144 -1.72 17.04 4.89
N LYS A 145 -1.66 18.32 4.51
CA LYS A 145 -0.46 19.14 4.57
C LYS A 145 -0.05 19.42 6.02
N GLU A 146 -0.99 19.89 6.84
CA GLU A 146 -0.80 20.19 8.25
C GLU A 146 -0.37 18.92 8.99
N PHE A 147 -1.10 17.81 8.78
CA PHE A 147 -0.75 16.52 9.35
C PHE A 147 0.70 16.11 9.02
N TYR A 148 1.10 16.19 7.74
CA TYR A 148 2.43 15.82 7.33
C TYR A 148 3.50 16.73 7.95
N ARG A 149 3.27 18.05 7.97
CA ARG A 149 4.22 19.05 8.52
C ARG A 149 4.41 18.90 10.03
N GLU A 150 3.35 18.56 10.77
CA GLU A 150 3.39 18.42 12.23
C GLU A 150 4.01 17.08 12.67
N SER A 151 3.65 15.99 12.02
CA SER A 151 4.07 14.63 12.43
C SER A 151 5.27 14.07 11.68
N SER A 152 5.62 14.65 10.50
CA SER A 152 6.70 14.19 9.61
C SER A 152 6.77 12.68 9.45
N PRO A 153 5.64 12.02 9.10
CA PRO A 153 5.60 10.57 9.05
C PRO A 153 6.41 10.06 7.86
N LYS A 154 7.02 8.89 8.02
CA LYS A 154 7.60 8.17 6.89
C LYS A 154 6.48 7.63 6.01
N VAL A 155 6.41 8.11 4.76
CA VAL A 155 5.36 7.75 3.80
C VAL A 155 5.86 6.65 2.87
N GLU A 156 5.27 5.48 2.99
CA GLU A 156 5.61 4.30 2.18
C GLU A 156 5.02 4.37 0.77
N LYS A 157 3.79 4.83 0.68
CA LYS A 157 3.01 4.91 -0.56
C LYS A 157 2.01 6.05 -0.47
N ILE A 158 1.72 6.66 -1.60
CA ILE A 158 0.57 7.56 -1.76
C ILE A 158 -0.40 6.92 -2.74
N THR A 159 -1.69 7.02 -2.45
CA THR A 159 -2.75 6.73 -3.43
C THR A 159 -3.54 8.00 -3.69
N VAL A 160 -3.63 8.40 -4.95
CA VAL A 160 -4.39 9.60 -5.34
C VAL A 160 -5.61 9.19 -6.15
N ASN A 161 -6.78 9.51 -5.63
CA ASN A 161 -8.07 9.30 -6.27
C ASN A 161 -8.56 10.61 -6.90
N PHE A 162 -9.18 10.51 -8.08
CA PHE A 162 -9.61 11.63 -8.89
C PHE A 162 -11.11 11.63 -9.10
N ARG A 163 -11.71 12.82 -9.15
CA ARG A 163 -13.08 12.97 -9.65
C ARG A 163 -13.13 12.62 -11.14
N LYS A 164 -14.09 11.82 -11.55
CA LYS A 164 -14.41 11.58 -12.95
C LYS A 164 -15.68 12.33 -13.32
N ILE A 165 -15.53 13.43 -14.06
CA ILE A 165 -16.64 14.29 -14.50
C ILE A 165 -16.71 14.25 -16.02
N ASN A 166 -17.88 13.89 -16.56
CA ASN A 166 -18.10 13.76 -18.01
C ASN A 166 -17.05 12.88 -18.71
N GLY A 167 -16.63 11.77 -18.04
CA GLY A 167 -15.64 10.84 -18.58
C GLY A 167 -14.17 11.26 -18.40
N VAL A 168 -13.91 12.45 -17.88
CA VAL A 168 -12.54 13.01 -17.71
C VAL A 168 -12.13 12.97 -16.24
N PHE A 169 -10.92 12.48 -15.95
CA PHE A 169 -10.33 12.52 -14.63
C PHE A 169 -9.73 13.92 -14.36
N LYS A 170 -10.33 14.64 -13.41
CA LYS A 170 -9.90 16.00 -13.06
C LYS A 170 -8.49 16.00 -12.46
N ASN A 171 -7.65 16.92 -12.96
CA ASN A 171 -6.29 17.16 -12.47
C ASN A 171 -5.31 15.97 -12.52
N ARG A 172 -5.71 14.84 -13.15
CA ARG A 172 -4.85 13.67 -13.26
C ARG A 172 -3.60 13.96 -14.08
N ASP A 173 -3.75 14.59 -15.23
CA ASP A 173 -2.61 14.93 -16.12
C ASP A 173 -1.71 16.00 -15.49
N THR A 174 -2.29 16.94 -14.74
CA THR A 174 -1.53 17.92 -13.95
C THR A 174 -0.65 17.22 -12.90
N LEU A 175 -1.21 16.27 -12.14
CA LEU A 175 -0.42 15.50 -11.19
C LEU A 175 0.68 14.69 -11.89
N LEU A 176 0.37 14.03 -13.00
CA LEU A 176 1.38 13.27 -13.76
C LEU A 176 2.53 14.17 -14.23
N SER A 177 2.23 15.40 -14.68
CA SER A 177 3.25 16.38 -15.08
C SER A 177 4.14 16.81 -13.90
N ILE A 178 3.58 16.88 -12.70
CA ILE A 178 4.36 17.18 -11.49
C ILE A 178 5.25 15.99 -11.12
N LEU A 179 4.70 14.77 -11.14
CA LEU A 179 5.42 13.55 -10.80
C LEU A 179 6.58 13.26 -11.77
N ALA A 180 6.44 13.65 -13.04
CA ALA A 180 7.49 13.47 -14.06
C ALA A 180 8.82 14.14 -13.70
N LYS A 181 8.83 15.16 -12.84
CA LYS A 181 10.06 15.76 -12.30
C LYS A 181 10.90 14.78 -11.49
N TYR A 182 10.27 13.72 -10.98
CA TYR A 182 10.84 12.74 -10.05
C TYR A 182 10.92 11.32 -10.63
N ASP A 183 10.93 11.18 -11.95
CA ASP A 183 11.01 9.88 -12.63
C ASP A 183 12.23 9.04 -12.23
N ASP A 184 13.29 9.68 -11.74
CA ASP A 184 14.49 8.99 -11.24
C ASP A 184 14.34 8.47 -9.80
N GLU A 185 13.37 8.99 -9.04
CA GLU A 185 13.19 8.67 -7.62
C GLU A 185 11.87 7.98 -7.31
N LEU A 186 10.83 8.16 -8.14
CA LEU A 186 9.50 7.62 -7.96
C LEU A 186 9.12 6.59 -9.02
N VAL A 187 8.21 5.71 -8.65
CA VAL A 187 7.37 4.92 -9.56
C VAL A 187 5.92 5.26 -9.26
N TYR A 188 5.17 5.56 -10.31
CA TYR A 188 3.73 5.80 -10.19
C TYR A 188 2.98 5.02 -11.26
N VAL A 189 1.94 4.30 -10.82
CA VAL A 189 1.17 3.38 -11.67
C VAL A 189 -0.32 3.64 -11.52
N THR A 190 -1.08 3.34 -12.56
CA THR A 190 -2.54 3.39 -12.49
C THR A 190 -3.07 2.14 -11.77
N GLY A 191 -3.77 2.34 -10.67
CA GLY A 191 -4.43 1.29 -9.91
C GLY A 191 -5.83 0.94 -10.44
N GLY A 192 -6.50 0.00 -9.75
CA GLY A 192 -7.75 -0.61 -10.20
C GLY A 192 -8.98 0.31 -10.28
N ALA A 193 -8.95 1.46 -9.62
CA ALA A 193 -10.01 2.48 -9.67
C ALA A 193 -9.59 3.72 -10.48
N ASN A 194 -8.66 3.56 -11.41
CA ASN A 194 -8.02 4.66 -12.15
C ASN A 194 -7.34 5.71 -11.27
N ASN A 195 -7.03 5.34 -10.02
CA ASN A 195 -6.19 6.10 -9.12
C ASN A 195 -4.72 6.03 -9.56
N ILE A 196 -3.89 6.89 -9.00
CA ILE A 196 -2.43 6.79 -9.14
C ILE A 196 -1.86 6.32 -7.80
N GLU A 197 -1.09 5.23 -7.83
CA GLU A 197 -0.27 4.77 -6.70
C GLU A 197 1.17 5.21 -6.92
N ILE A 198 1.74 5.90 -5.93
CA ILE A 198 3.09 6.49 -5.97
C ILE A 198 3.92 5.82 -4.88
N THR A 199 5.10 5.34 -5.25
CA THR A 199 6.08 4.75 -4.32
C THR A 199 7.48 5.22 -4.67
N SER A 200 8.42 5.05 -3.73
CA SER A 200 9.84 5.20 -4.06
C SER A 200 10.24 4.22 -5.18
N LYS A 201 11.05 4.65 -6.12
CA LYS A 201 11.59 3.79 -7.19
C LYS A 201 12.38 2.59 -6.65
N LYS A 202 12.86 2.70 -5.43
CA LYS A 202 13.57 1.62 -4.75
C LYS A 202 12.62 0.59 -4.11
N ALA A 203 11.32 0.92 -3.95
CA ALA A 203 10.31 0.03 -3.43
C ALA A 203 9.82 -0.92 -4.52
N THR A 204 10.13 -2.20 -4.39
CA THR A 204 9.61 -3.24 -5.27
C THR A 204 9.19 -4.46 -4.46
N LYS A 205 8.11 -5.11 -4.86
CA LYS A 205 7.57 -6.30 -4.18
C LYS A 205 8.63 -7.41 -3.97
N GLY A 206 9.60 -7.52 -4.87
CA GLY A 206 10.65 -8.55 -4.80
C GLY A 206 11.91 -8.14 -4.02
N LYS A 207 12.08 -6.87 -3.67
CA LYS A 207 13.33 -6.30 -3.16
C LYS A 207 13.94 -7.05 -1.97
N TYR A 208 13.11 -7.39 -1.00
CA TYR A 208 13.58 -7.96 0.25
C TYR A 208 13.67 -9.49 0.23
N ILE A 209 13.04 -10.15 -0.75
CA ILE A 209 12.98 -11.62 -0.85
C ILE A 209 14.38 -12.26 -0.80
N PRO A 210 15.39 -11.80 -1.57
CA PRO A 210 16.72 -12.40 -1.53
C PRO A 210 17.40 -12.32 -0.15
N SER A 211 17.18 -11.26 0.61
CA SER A 211 17.77 -11.10 1.94
C SER A 211 17.10 -11.97 3.02
N MET A 212 15.87 -12.40 2.78
CA MET A 212 15.11 -13.29 3.67
C MET A 212 15.48 -14.77 3.46
N VAL A 213 15.98 -15.12 2.28
CA VAL A 213 16.46 -16.46 1.93
C VAL A 213 17.99 -16.47 2.13
N LYS A 214 18.48 -16.37 3.38
CA LYS A 214 19.90 -16.61 3.64
C LYS A 214 20.26 -18.04 3.23
N PRO A 215 21.38 -18.26 2.52
CA PRO A 215 21.89 -19.62 2.33
C PRO A 215 22.17 -20.19 3.73
N ILE A 216 21.49 -21.28 4.07
CA ILE A 216 21.93 -22.09 5.20
C ILE A 216 23.22 -22.75 4.67
N ASN A 217 24.36 -22.22 5.13
CA ASN A 217 25.63 -22.94 4.95
C ASN A 217 25.48 -24.29 5.65
N TYR A 218 25.51 -25.36 4.89
CA TYR A 218 25.61 -26.74 5.39
C TYR A 218 26.98 -26.96 5.97
#